data_2af29e4a7082eeefb94c68c5628e6cd9
#
_entry.id   2af29e4a7082eeefb94c68c5628e6cd9
#
_cell.length_a   1.000
_cell.length_b   1.000
_cell.length_c   1.000
_cell.angle_alpha   90.00
_cell.angle_beta   90.00
_cell.angle_gamma   90.00
#
_symmetry.space_group_name_H-M   'P 1'
#
loop_
_entity.id
_entity.type
_entity.pdbx_description
1 polymer ?
#
loop_
_entity_poly.entity_id
_entity_poly.type
_entity_poly.pdbx_seq_one_letter_code
_entity_poly.pdbx_strand_id
1 'polypeptide(L)'
;DSFVGNSRPLATSQIKNVDKDESTLDKNFSFFNLLSESNLKLRNDILKVSLLSILFIFSILIIKNISKENENNNTNSSKAAHKNQIKIIDEEDLLIKYAEDKFIEKSLTIEPPFFLSINANSELSMLIEQDTLDAYTELLYPGTEKNLQGFVSKAKIIFSNTNKIKARLNGEDLSIIENYPHPLKLLIRSSPPSISISLFTPLN
;
A
#
# COMPACT_ATOMS: atom_id res chain seq x y z
N ASP A 1 -72.42 37.28 72.17
CA ASP A 1 -71.75 36.76 73.38
C ASP A 1 -70.49 35.97 73.04
N SER A 2 -69.50 36.63 73.46
CA SER A 2 -68.41 36.14 74.31
C SER A 2 -67.41 35.24 73.67
N PHE A 3 -66.34 35.73 73.57
CA PHE A 3 -65.06 35.82 74.25
C PHE A 3 -64.04 34.80 73.78
N VAL A 4 -62.97 35.32 73.30
CA VAL A 4 -61.63 35.39 73.91
C VAL A 4 -60.73 34.16 73.73
N GLY A 5 -59.61 34.48 73.32
CA GLY A 5 -58.36 34.00 73.75
C GLY A 5 -57.38 33.59 72.63
N ASN A 6 -56.61 34.43 72.09
CA ASN A 6 -55.29 34.76 72.54
C ASN A 6 -54.35 33.59 72.75
N SER A 7 -53.39 33.47 71.85
CA SER A 7 -51.96 33.49 72.21
C SER A 7 -51.03 33.08 71.08
N ARG A 8 -50.26 34.02 70.64
CA ARG A 8 -48.92 33.73 70.13
C ARG A 8 -48.00 33.32 71.31
N PRO A 9 -47.00 32.57 71.10
CA PRO A 9 -45.69 33.23 70.88
C PRO A 9 -44.76 32.42 69.87
N LEU A 10 -43.98 33.26 69.25
CA LEU A 10 -42.51 33.38 69.25
C LEU A 10 -41.70 32.32 68.61
N ALA A 11 -41.16 32.78 67.52
CA ALA A 11 -39.79 32.72 67.13
C ALA A 11 -38.85 31.77 67.87
N THR A 12 -38.22 30.88 67.08
CA THR A 12 -36.83 30.63 67.30
C THR A 12 -36.15 30.37 65.95
N SER A 13 -35.29 31.27 65.66
CA SER A 13 -34.20 31.17 64.71
C SER A 13 -33.28 30.03 65.13
N GLN A 14 -32.73 29.38 64.15
CA GLN A 14 -31.41 28.74 64.15
C GLN A 14 -31.42 27.70 63.01
N ILE A 15 -30.49 27.54 62.24
CA ILE A 15 -29.08 27.80 62.04
C ILE A 15 -28.80 27.29 60.63
N LYS A 16 -28.11 28.07 59.93
CA LYS A 16 -27.36 27.81 58.73
C LYS A 16 -26.50 26.58 58.91
N ASN A 17 -26.75 25.54 58.16
CA ASN A 17 -25.74 24.55 57.80
C ASN A 17 -25.51 24.61 56.30
N VAL A 18 -24.39 25.17 56.02
CA VAL A 18 -23.73 25.08 54.71
C VAL A 18 -23.11 23.70 54.68
N ASP A 19 -23.77 22.78 54.03
CA ASP A 19 -23.10 21.60 53.56
C ASP A 19 -22.77 21.75 52.08
N LYS A 20 -21.49 21.58 51.84
CA LYS A 20 -20.87 21.54 50.54
C LYS A 20 -21.50 20.40 49.75
N ASP A 21 -22.29 20.72 48.76
CA ASP A 21 -22.61 19.81 47.70
C ASP A 21 -21.36 19.61 46.84
N GLU A 22 -20.64 18.57 47.10
CA GLU A 22 -19.85 17.88 46.09
C GLU A 22 -20.82 17.39 45.01
N SER A 23 -20.98 18.18 43.97
CA SER A 23 -21.63 17.78 42.76
C SER A 23 -20.75 16.70 42.10
N THR A 24 -20.94 15.45 42.48
CA THR A 24 -20.61 14.32 41.64
C THR A 24 -21.42 14.47 40.37
N LEU A 25 -20.73 14.88 39.31
CA LEU A 25 -21.23 14.90 37.94
C LEU A 25 -21.42 13.44 37.51
N ASP A 26 -22.50 12.80 37.95
CA ASP A 26 -23.03 11.59 37.33
C ASP A 26 -23.57 11.93 35.94
N LYS A 27 -22.65 12.13 35.00
CA LYS A 27 -22.93 12.10 33.60
C LYS A 27 -23.08 10.64 33.14
N ASN A 28 -24.02 9.96 33.70
CA ASN A 28 -24.63 8.81 33.03
C ASN A 28 -25.45 9.37 31.86
N PHE A 29 -24.76 9.69 30.79
CA PHE A 29 -25.39 10.01 29.52
C PHE A 29 -26.02 8.71 29.02
N SER A 30 -27.24 8.43 29.47
CA SER A 30 -28.00 7.26 29.04
C SER A 30 -28.35 7.44 27.58
N PHE A 31 -27.56 6.85 26.72
CA PHE A 31 -27.79 6.76 25.27
C PHE A 31 -29.17 6.18 24.93
N PHE A 32 -29.77 5.45 25.87
CA PHE A 32 -31.06 4.82 25.70
C PHE A 32 -32.26 5.80 25.74
N ASN A 33 -32.12 6.99 26.32
CA ASN A 33 -33.21 7.98 26.32
C ASN A 33 -33.31 8.78 25.00
N LEU A 34 -32.33 8.68 24.11
CA LEU A 34 -32.38 9.25 22.76
C LEU A 34 -33.22 8.42 21.78
N LEU A 35 -33.61 7.21 22.18
CA LEU A 35 -34.38 6.28 21.35
C LEU A 35 -35.90 6.34 21.62
N SER A 36 -36.37 7.30 22.39
CA SER A 36 -37.80 7.48 22.67
C SER A 36 -38.56 7.93 21.39
N GLU A 37 -39.74 7.38 21.19
CA GLU A 37 -40.57 7.53 19.98
C GLU A 37 -40.93 8.99 19.61
N SER A 38 -40.82 9.93 20.51
CA SER A 38 -41.16 11.33 20.28
C SER A 38 -40.14 12.09 19.37
N ASN A 39 -38.98 11.51 19.06
CA ASN A 39 -37.92 12.17 18.32
C ASN A 39 -37.47 11.44 17.05
N LEU A 40 -38.40 10.94 16.26
CA LEU A 40 -38.14 10.19 15.01
C LEU A 40 -37.23 10.94 14.02
N LYS A 41 -37.36 12.26 13.90
CA LYS A 41 -36.47 13.08 13.05
C LYS A 41 -35.06 13.11 13.58
N LEU A 42 -34.90 13.34 14.88
CA LEU A 42 -33.59 13.41 15.54
C LEU A 42 -32.85 12.05 15.47
N ARG A 43 -33.60 10.97 15.59
CA ARG A 43 -33.08 9.59 15.45
C ARG A 43 -32.54 9.30 14.05
N ASN A 44 -33.23 9.74 13.01
CA ASN A 44 -32.78 9.59 11.63
C ASN A 44 -31.55 10.43 11.33
N ASP A 45 -31.46 11.63 11.90
CA ASP A 45 -30.29 12.49 11.71
C ASP A 45 -29.07 11.96 12.49
N ILE A 46 -29.26 11.45 13.69
CA ILE A 46 -28.19 10.77 14.47
C ILE A 46 -27.69 9.52 13.73
N LEU A 47 -28.59 8.72 13.16
CA LEU A 47 -28.22 7.53 12.36
C LEU A 47 -27.40 7.91 11.13
N LYS A 48 -27.77 8.98 10.41
CA LYS A 48 -27.01 9.47 9.25
C LYS A 48 -25.61 9.96 9.65
N VAL A 49 -25.51 10.72 10.73
CA VAL A 49 -24.22 11.23 11.24
C VAL A 49 -23.35 10.07 11.73
N SER A 50 -23.94 9.10 12.43
CA SER A 50 -23.22 7.89 12.87
C SER A 50 -22.69 7.07 11.70
N LEU A 51 -23.52 6.85 10.66
CA LEU A 51 -23.09 6.14 9.45
C LEU A 51 -21.97 6.89 8.72
N LEU A 52 -22.06 8.22 8.62
CA LEU A 52 -21.04 9.04 8.00
C LEU A 52 -19.72 8.97 8.80
N SER A 53 -19.80 8.98 10.13
CA SER A 53 -18.62 8.86 11.00
C SER A 53 -17.94 7.49 10.86
N ILE A 54 -18.71 6.41 10.73
CA ILE A 54 -18.18 5.07 10.51
C ILE A 54 -17.45 5.00 9.16
N LEU A 55 -18.06 5.55 8.09
CA LEU A 55 -17.42 5.61 6.77
C LEU A 55 -16.12 6.42 6.81
N PHE A 56 -16.08 7.52 7.55
CA PHE A 56 -14.89 8.35 7.70
C PHE A 56 -13.77 7.61 8.45
N ILE A 57 -14.11 6.90 9.52
CA ILE A 57 -13.13 6.07 10.25
C ILE A 57 -12.60 4.94 9.35
N PHE A 58 -13.47 4.30 8.55
CA PHE A 58 -13.06 3.28 7.58
C PHE A 58 -12.11 3.84 6.53
N SER A 59 -12.38 5.04 6.02
CA SER A 59 -11.49 5.71 5.06
C SER A 59 -10.10 5.97 5.65
N ILE A 60 -10.03 6.43 6.91
CA ILE A 60 -8.76 6.66 7.61
C ILE A 60 -8.00 5.34 7.82
N LEU A 61 -8.70 4.25 8.15
CA LEU A 61 -8.09 2.93 8.32
C LEU A 61 -7.52 2.39 6.99
N ILE A 62 -8.24 2.59 5.88
CA ILE A 62 -7.76 2.20 4.55
C ILE A 62 -6.51 3.02 4.18
N ILE A 63 -6.52 4.34 4.38
CA ILE A 63 -5.37 5.20 4.10
C ILE A 63 -4.17 4.81 4.98
N LYS A 64 -4.39 4.54 6.28
CA LYS A 64 -3.32 4.06 7.17
C LYS A 64 -2.77 2.69 6.78
N ASN A 65 -3.62 1.79 6.26
CA ASN A 65 -3.17 0.47 5.81
C ASN A 65 -2.31 0.59 4.54
N ILE A 66 -2.74 1.42 3.58
CA ILE A 66 -1.98 1.71 2.36
C ILE A 66 -0.66 2.43 2.69
N SER A 67 -0.69 3.40 3.63
CA SER A 67 0.53 4.10 4.07
C SER A 67 1.50 3.17 4.82
N LYS A 68 1.00 2.20 5.60
CA LYS A 68 1.86 1.20 6.25
C LYS A 68 2.48 0.21 5.28
N GLU A 69 1.81 -0.14 4.19
CA GLU A 69 2.41 -0.95 3.13
C GLU A 69 3.55 -0.21 2.43
N ASN A 70 3.42 1.10 2.22
CA ASN A 70 4.50 1.93 1.64
C ASN A 70 5.64 2.21 2.63
N GLU A 71 5.39 2.31 3.93
CA GLU A 71 6.46 2.49 4.93
C GLU A 71 7.18 1.18 5.27
N ASN A 72 6.50 0.03 5.22
CA ASN A 72 7.15 -1.27 5.43
C ASN A 72 8.10 -1.67 4.29
N ASN A 73 7.97 -1.05 3.11
CA ASN A 73 8.95 -1.23 2.04
C ASN A 73 10.23 -0.41 2.24
N ASN A 74 10.24 0.56 3.18
CA ASN A 74 11.42 1.41 3.43
C ASN A 74 12.14 1.17 4.77
N THR A 75 11.67 0.29 5.67
CA THR A 75 12.25 0.17 7.02
C THR A 75 12.64 -1.24 7.49
N ASN A 76 12.72 -2.24 6.62
CA ASN A 76 13.33 -3.53 6.98
C ASN A 76 14.76 -3.68 6.44
N SER A 77 15.59 -2.64 6.65
CA SER A 77 17.03 -2.73 6.43
C SER A 77 17.77 -2.59 7.74
N SER A 78 17.66 -3.57 8.63
CA SER A 78 18.68 -3.79 9.66
C SER A 78 18.60 -5.20 10.26
N LYS A 79 19.04 -6.19 9.48
CA LYS A 79 19.72 -7.35 10.03
C LYS A 79 20.99 -7.56 9.22
N ALA A 80 22.09 -7.29 9.90
CA ALA A 80 23.43 -7.49 9.38
C ALA A 80 23.61 -8.97 9.01
N ALA A 81 23.67 -9.24 7.71
CA ALA A 81 24.33 -10.40 7.12
C ALA A 81 24.66 -10.06 5.69
N HIS A 82 25.94 -9.94 5.38
CA HIS A 82 26.52 -9.79 4.05
C HIS A 82 25.71 -8.96 3.07
N LYS A 83 25.95 -7.65 3.11
CA LYS A 83 25.43 -6.69 2.14
C LYS A 83 26.18 -6.89 0.83
N ASN A 84 25.85 -7.95 0.09
CA ASN A 84 26.07 -7.93 -1.34
C ASN A 84 25.16 -6.81 -1.85
N GLN A 85 25.73 -5.65 -2.14
CA GLN A 85 24.97 -4.56 -2.74
C GLN A 85 24.46 -5.08 -4.08
N ILE A 86 23.14 -5.26 -4.18
CA ILE A 86 22.51 -5.61 -5.45
C ILE A 86 22.89 -4.49 -6.41
N LYS A 87 23.66 -4.83 -7.45
CA LYS A 87 24.14 -3.85 -8.41
C LYS A 87 22.96 -3.45 -9.31
N ILE A 88 22.58 -2.20 -9.24
CA ILE A 88 21.68 -1.61 -10.22
C ILE A 88 22.47 -1.38 -11.50
N ILE A 89 21.94 -1.79 -12.62
CA ILE A 89 22.56 -1.67 -13.94
C ILE A 89 21.59 -0.87 -14.82
N ASP A 90 22.06 0.25 -15.31
CA ASP A 90 21.36 1.07 -16.28
C ASP A 90 21.91 0.88 -17.70
N GLU A 91 21.39 1.64 -18.65
CA GLU A 91 21.79 1.55 -20.06
C GLU A 91 23.21 2.07 -20.29
N GLU A 92 23.65 3.07 -19.52
CA GLU A 92 25.00 3.60 -19.57
C GLU A 92 26.01 2.58 -19.02
N ASP A 93 25.68 1.93 -17.92
CA ASP A 93 26.48 0.83 -17.34
C ASP A 93 26.65 -0.33 -18.34
N LEU A 94 25.61 -0.67 -19.09
CA LEU A 94 25.69 -1.70 -20.14
C LEU A 94 26.70 -1.32 -21.22
N LEU A 95 26.67 -0.07 -21.67
CA LEU A 95 27.55 0.41 -22.76
C LEU A 95 29.01 0.53 -22.34
N ILE A 96 29.28 0.90 -21.07
CA ILE A 96 30.63 1.18 -20.58
C ILE A 96 31.33 -0.07 -20.03
N LYS A 97 30.59 -0.95 -19.36
CA LYS A 97 31.14 -2.04 -18.55
C LYS A 97 30.94 -3.42 -19.17
N TYR A 98 30.13 -3.52 -20.21
CA TYR A 98 29.74 -4.82 -20.79
C TYR A 98 29.78 -4.76 -22.32
N ALA A 99 30.08 -5.92 -22.92
CA ALA A 99 29.92 -6.15 -24.36
C ALA A 99 28.68 -6.98 -24.63
N GLU A 100 27.96 -6.67 -25.70
CA GLU A 100 26.87 -7.52 -26.16
C GLU A 100 27.47 -8.82 -26.75
N ASP A 101 27.18 -9.94 -26.09
CA ASP A 101 27.66 -11.27 -26.47
C ASP A 101 26.73 -11.94 -27.49
N LYS A 102 25.42 -11.80 -27.27
CA LYS A 102 24.41 -12.45 -28.10
C LYS A 102 23.15 -11.62 -28.20
N PHE A 103 22.61 -11.54 -29.41
CA PHE A 103 21.32 -10.97 -29.71
C PHE A 103 20.36 -12.06 -30.23
N ILE A 104 19.16 -12.11 -29.68
CA ILE A 104 18.11 -13.06 -30.05
C ILE A 104 16.84 -12.25 -30.33
N GLU A 105 16.22 -12.47 -31.48
CA GLU A 105 14.92 -11.90 -31.78
C GLU A 105 13.93 -13.00 -32.18
N LYS A 106 12.70 -12.90 -31.66
CA LYS A 106 11.63 -13.86 -31.91
C LYS A 106 10.31 -13.10 -32.12
N SER A 107 9.57 -13.46 -33.14
CA SER A 107 8.21 -12.97 -33.33
C SER A 107 7.29 -13.57 -32.27
N LEU A 108 6.37 -12.76 -31.77
CA LEU A 108 5.32 -13.17 -30.85
C LEU A 108 4.04 -13.47 -31.62
N THR A 109 3.34 -14.50 -31.19
CA THR A 109 2.00 -14.86 -31.71
C THR A 109 0.88 -14.27 -30.89
N ILE A 110 1.23 -13.67 -29.74
CA ILE A 110 0.30 -13.02 -28.82
C ILE A 110 0.17 -11.52 -29.13
N GLU A 111 -1.02 -11.00 -28.90
CA GLU A 111 -1.35 -9.58 -29.12
C GLU A 111 -1.41 -8.84 -27.79
N PRO A 112 -1.20 -7.49 -27.79
CA PRO A 112 -1.36 -6.67 -26.59
C PRO A 112 -2.84 -6.68 -26.11
N PRO A 113 -3.08 -6.43 -24.80
CA PRO A 113 -2.09 -6.05 -23.80
C PRO A 113 -1.19 -7.21 -23.37
N PHE A 114 0.09 -6.88 -23.14
CA PHE A 114 1.06 -7.82 -22.62
C PHE A 114 1.15 -7.73 -21.10
N PHE A 115 1.24 -8.89 -20.44
CA PHE A 115 1.43 -9.01 -19.00
C PHE A 115 2.67 -9.84 -18.73
N LEU A 116 3.68 -9.24 -18.12
CA LEU A 116 4.91 -9.93 -17.77
C LEU A 116 4.93 -10.21 -16.26
N SER A 117 5.08 -11.49 -15.92
CA SER A 117 5.26 -11.96 -14.54
C SER A 117 6.68 -12.50 -14.39
N ILE A 118 7.35 -12.12 -13.30
CA ILE A 118 8.70 -12.53 -12.98
C ILE A 118 8.71 -13.05 -11.55
N ASN A 119 9.09 -14.32 -11.39
CA ASN A 119 9.31 -14.93 -10.08
C ASN A 119 10.82 -15.07 -9.86
N ALA A 120 11.32 -14.44 -8.80
CA ALA A 120 12.73 -14.41 -8.46
C ALA A 120 13.04 -15.39 -7.32
N ASN A 121 13.98 -16.32 -7.58
CA ASN A 121 14.54 -17.19 -6.56
C ASN A 121 16.00 -16.82 -6.19
N SER A 122 16.48 -15.70 -6.68
CA SER A 122 17.74 -15.05 -6.31
C SER A 122 17.57 -13.55 -6.28
N GLU A 123 18.51 -12.85 -5.66
CA GLU A 123 18.54 -11.39 -5.66
C GLU A 123 18.89 -10.85 -7.05
N LEU A 124 18.12 -9.87 -7.53
CA LEU A 124 18.40 -9.16 -8.78
C LEU A 124 17.81 -7.75 -8.76
N SER A 125 18.35 -6.88 -9.61
CA SER A 125 17.71 -5.60 -9.94
C SER A 125 17.19 -5.59 -11.36
N MET A 126 16.14 -4.80 -11.57
CA MET A 126 15.56 -4.56 -12.88
C MET A 126 15.36 -3.06 -13.08
N LEU A 127 15.78 -2.53 -14.22
CA LEU A 127 15.36 -1.22 -14.70
C LEU A 127 14.25 -1.45 -15.72
N ILE A 128 13.09 -0.85 -15.48
CA ILE A 128 11.86 -1.11 -16.24
C ILE A 128 11.40 0.19 -16.89
N GLU A 129 11.17 0.16 -18.19
CA GLU A 129 10.55 1.22 -18.97
C GLU A 129 9.37 0.63 -19.74
N GLN A 130 8.16 1.13 -19.54
CA GLN A 130 6.93 0.60 -20.14
C GLN A 130 6.14 1.72 -20.84
N ASP A 131 5.78 1.51 -22.10
CA ASP A 131 4.98 2.45 -22.87
C ASP A 131 5.51 3.90 -22.78
N THR A 132 4.76 4.80 -22.14
CA THR A 132 5.11 6.21 -21.91
C THR A 132 5.43 6.51 -20.45
N LEU A 133 5.53 5.48 -19.59
CA LEU A 133 5.86 5.65 -18.18
C LEU A 133 7.34 5.95 -18.00
N ASP A 134 7.66 6.74 -16.98
CA ASP A 134 9.03 6.97 -16.58
C ASP A 134 9.73 5.67 -16.18
N ALA A 135 11.00 5.55 -16.54
CA ALA A 135 11.79 4.38 -16.14
C ALA A 135 11.96 4.33 -14.62
N TYR A 136 11.81 3.16 -14.05
CA TYR A 136 11.99 2.92 -12.62
C TYR A 136 12.78 1.65 -12.34
N THR A 137 13.41 1.62 -11.18
CA THR A 137 14.20 0.45 -10.74
C THR A 137 13.42 -0.35 -9.70
N GLU A 138 13.44 -1.67 -9.85
CA GLU A 138 12.87 -2.63 -8.90
C GLU A 138 13.96 -3.58 -8.42
N LEU A 139 13.96 -3.88 -7.12
CA LEU A 139 14.83 -4.89 -6.51
C LEU A 139 13.99 -6.10 -6.14
N LEU A 140 14.36 -7.26 -6.64
CA LEU A 140 13.69 -8.51 -6.30
C LEU A 140 14.56 -9.36 -5.40
N TYR A 141 13.95 -9.95 -4.41
CA TYR A 141 14.57 -10.86 -3.44
C TYR A 141 14.08 -12.29 -3.66
N PRO A 142 14.79 -13.29 -3.16
CA PRO A 142 14.37 -14.68 -3.28
C PRO A 142 12.95 -14.92 -2.75
N GLY A 143 12.11 -15.57 -3.55
CA GLY A 143 10.72 -15.85 -3.23
C GLY A 143 9.74 -14.73 -3.56
N THR A 144 10.19 -13.65 -4.19
CA THR A 144 9.28 -12.57 -4.63
C THR A 144 8.79 -12.78 -6.04
N GLU A 145 7.53 -12.40 -6.27
CA GLU A 145 6.91 -12.34 -7.58
C GLU A 145 6.57 -10.89 -7.93
N LYS A 146 6.95 -10.48 -9.13
CA LYS A 146 6.62 -9.18 -9.69
C LYS A 146 5.78 -9.36 -10.93
N ASN A 147 4.58 -8.78 -10.90
CA ASN A 147 3.72 -8.67 -12.06
C ASN A 147 3.80 -7.23 -12.57
N LEU A 148 4.28 -7.06 -13.79
CA LEU A 148 4.30 -5.75 -14.43
C LEU A 148 2.88 -5.35 -14.80
N GLN A 149 2.59 -4.04 -14.68
CA GLN A 149 1.35 -3.50 -15.20
C GLN A 149 1.23 -3.82 -16.70
N GLY A 150 0.03 -4.12 -17.17
CA GLY A 150 -0.19 -4.41 -18.58
C GLY A 150 0.27 -3.27 -19.49
N PHE A 151 1.00 -3.58 -20.55
CA PHE A 151 1.51 -2.62 -21.53
C PHE A 151 1.03 -2.95 -22.94
N VAL A 152 0.91 -1.94 -23.79
CA VAL A 152 0.29 -2.08 -25.11
C VAL A 152 1.23 -1.77 -26.28
N SER A 153 2.32 -1.05 -26.06
CA SER A 153 3.26 -0.61 -27.09
C SER A 153 4.61 -1.31 -26.96
N LYS A 154 5.32 -1.02 -25.87
CA LYS A 154 6.66 -1.56 -25.63
C LYS A 154 6.93 -1.74 -24.14
N ALA A 155 7.77 -2.70 -23.80
CA ALA A 155 8.46 -2.74 -22.52
C ALA A 155 9.94 -3.04 -22.74
N LYS A 156 10.81 -2.26 -22.11
CA LYS A 156 12.27 -2.46 -22.05
C LYS A 156 12.63 -2.75 -20.60
N ILE A 157 13.30 -3.87 -20.37
CA ILE A 157 13.70 -4.29 -19.03
C ILE A 157 15.18 -4.67 -19.07
N ILE A 158 15.96 -4.08 -18.19
CA ILE A 158 17.37 -4.44 -17.99
C ILE A 158 17.47 -5.18 -16.66
N PHE A 159 17.87 -6.43 -16.72
CA PHE A 159 18.12 -7.27 -15.57
C PHE A 159 19.62 -7.22 -15.21
N SER A 160 19.94 -7.13 -13.94
CA SER A 160 21.36 -7.29 -13.48
C SER A 160 21.88 -8.70 -13.67
N ASN A 161 21.01 -9.68 -13.58
CA ASN A 161 21.16 -11.09 -13.92
C ASN A 161 19.80 -11.74 -13.97
N THR A 162 19.71 -12.97 -14.48
CA THR A 162 18.48 -13.76 -14.48
C THR A 162 18.67 -15.14 -13.85
N ASN A 163 19.60 -15.24 -12.91
CA ASN A 163 19.82 -16.47 -12.17
C ASN A 163 18.56 -16.88 -11.39
N LYS A 164 18.16 -18.12 -11.60
CA LYS A 164 17.02 -18.72 -10.88
C LYS A 164 15.72 -17.89 -10.93
N ILE A 165 15.50 -17.15 -12.00
CA ILE A 165 14.21 -16.54 -12.26
C ILE A 165 13.32 -17.48 -13.08
N LYS A 166 12.00 -17.25 -12.97
CA LYS A 166 11.02 -17.73 -13.93
C LYS A 166 10.25 -16.54 -14.46
N ALA A 167 10.15 -16.42 -15.76
CA ALA A 167 9.45 -15.32 -16.39
C ALA A 167 8.34 -15.86 -17.30
N ARG A 168 7.19 -15.17 -17.32
CA ARG A 168 6.04 -15.52 -18.16
C ARG A 168 5.49 -14.28 -18.83
N LEU A 169 5.20 -14.38 -20.11
CA LEU A 169 4.52 -13.34 -20.87
C LEU A 169 3.13 -13.87 -21.27
N ASN A 170 2.06 -13.19 -20.79
CA ASN A 170 0.68 -13.63 -20.96
C ASN A 170 0.45 -15.10 -20.55
N GLY A 171 1.19 -15.57 -19.52
CA GLY A 171 1.14 -16.95 -19.03
C GLY A 171 2.06 -17.94 -19.75
N GLU A 172 2.67 -17.58 -20.88
CA GLU A 172 3.65 -18.41 -21.58
C GLU A 172 5.05 -18.25 -20.98
N ASP A 173 5.76 -19.34 -20.75
CA ASP A 173 7.10 -19.34 -20.15
C ASP A 173 8.14 -18.74 -21.12
N LEU A 174 8.91 -17.78 -20.60
CA LEU A 174 10.05 -17.15 -21.29
C LEU A 174 11.38 -17.79 -20.85
N SER A 175 11.51 -19.11 -21.03
CA SER A 175 12.72 -19.84 -20.62
C SER A 175 14.00 -19.34 -21.27
N ILE A 176 13.89 -18.63 -22.38
CA ILE A 176 15.03 -18.07 -23.13
C ILE A 176 15.82 -17.00 -22.35
N ILE A 177 15.21 -16.37 -21.33
CA ILE A 177 15.87 -15.37 -20.50
C ILE A 177 16.32 -15.93 -19.14
N GLU A 178 15.98 -17.18 -18.84
CA GLU A 178 16.25 -17.78 -17.54
C GLU A 178 17.70 -18.20 -17.37
N ASN A 179 18.20 -18.13 -16.12
CA ASN A 179 19.51 -18.65 -15.72
C ASN A 179 20.73 -18.02 -16.44
N TYR A 180 20.68 -16.75 -16.75
CA TYR A 180 21.84 -16.03 -17.27
C TYR A 180 22.53 -15.22 -16.14
N PRO A 181 23.86 -15.40 -15.90
CA PRO A 181 24.54 -14.83 -14.74
C PRO A 181 24.96 -13.37 -14.90
N HIS A 182 24.88 -12.81 -16.09
CA HIS A 182 25.28 -11.45 -16.42
C HIS A 182 24.07 -10.60 -16.81
N PRO A 183 24.25 -9.30 -17.07
CA PRO A 183 23.14 -8.44 -17.48
C PRO A 183 22.48 -8.89 -18.76
N LEU A 184 21.16 -8.66 -18.80
CA LEU A 184 20.32 -9.00 -19.94
C LEU A 184 19.37 -7.84 -20.20
N LYS A 185 19.24 -7.42 -21.46
CA LYS A 185 18.20 -6.48 -21.91
C LYS A 185 17.10 -7.22 -22.66
N LEU A 186 15.89 -7.13 -22.14
CA LEU A 186 14.67 -7.65 -22.75
C LEU A 186 13.89 -6.48 -23.35
N LEU A 187 13.49 -6.58 -24.58
CA LEU A 187 12.63 -5.61 -25.25
C LEU A 187 11.46 -6.36 -25.89
N ILE A 188 10.24 -6.00 -25.47
CA ILE A 188 9.00 -6.53 -26.03
C ILE A 188 8.33 -5.37 -26.79
N ARG A 189 7.88 -5.64 -28.01
CA ARG A 189 7.17 -4.68 -28.87
C ARG A 189 5.87 -5.27 -29.38
N SER A 190 4.89 -4.41 -29.61
CA SER A 190 3.60 -4.81 -30.15
C SER A 190 3.50 -4.70 -31.67
N SER A 191 4.34 -3.85 -32.30
CA SER A 191 4.26 -3.59 -33.73
C SER A 191 5.65 -3.57 -34.41
N PRO A 192 6.04 -4.62 -35.15
CA PRO A 192 5.43 -5.94 -35.13
C PRO A 192 5.59 -6.65 -33.79
N PRO A 193 4.67 -7.56 -33.40
CA PRO A 193 4.79 -8.28 -32.16
C PRO A 193 6.08 -9.10 -32.09
N SER A 194 7.00 -8.71 -31.22
CA SER A 194 8.32 -9.34 -31.12
C SER A 194 8.92 -9.17 -29.73
N ILE A 195 9.82 -10.11 -29.43
CA ILE A 195 10.68 -10.08 -28.26
C ILE A 195 12.13 -10.11 -28.72
N SER A 196 12.91 -9.15 -28.24
CA SER A 196 14.35 -9.06 -28.50
C SER A 196 15.10 -9.17 -27.18
N ILE A 197 16.15 -9.97 -27.16
CA ILE A 197 16.96 -10.26 -25.99
C ILE A 197 18.42 -10.01 -26.35
N SER A 198 19.06 -9.09 -25.63
CA SER A 198 20.49 -8.87 -25.69
C SER A 198 21.15 -9.40 -24.42
N LEU A 199 22.07 -10.31 -24.57
CA LEU A 199 22.89 -10.87 -23.49
C LEU A 199 24.23 -10.15 -23.45
N PHE A 200 24.69 -9.79 -22.24
CA PHE A 200 25.90 -8.99 -22.06
C PHE A 200 26.92 -9.73 -21.20
N THR A 201 28.18 -9.61 -21.54
CA THR A 201 29.32 -10.10 -20.75
C THR A 201 30.20 -8.96 -20.28
N PRO A 202 30.84 -9.03 -19.10
CA PRO A 202 31.75 -7.99 -18.62
C PRO A 202 32.90 -7.77 -19.60
N LEU A 203 33.24 -6.50 -19.86
CA LEU A 203 34.48 -6.14 -20.52
C LEU A 203 35.67 -6.47 -19.58
N ASN A 204 36.65 -7.20 -20.09
CA ASN A 204 37.89 -7.56 -19.36
C ASN A 204 38.88 -6.36 -19.30
#